data_d1b99bc38228f130ef2271dbd37abd4e
#
_entry.id   d1b99bc38228f130ef2271dbd37abd4e
#
_cell.length_a   1.000
_cell.length_b   1.000
_cell.length_c   1.000
_cell.angle_alpha   90.00
_cell.angle_beta   90.00
_cell.angle_gamma   90.00
#
_symmetry.space_group_name_H-M   'P 1'
#
loop_
_entity.id
_entity.type
_entity.pdbx_description
1 polymer ?
#
loop_
_entity_poly.entity_id
_entity_poly.type
_entity_poly.pdbx_seq_one_letter_code
_entity_poly.pdbx_strand_id
1 'polypeptide(L)'
;MPRAPSPSTLLDRVAPQVLDLFDALPDVHLFVKDCESRFVRVNEAWLSLHGCGSAAEPLGKTDYDYHPPALAAQYVAEDRRVMRSGRPLRDQAWLVADHEGLPQWYLCTKLPLFDADGTVSGIAGILRPFDQAGKTPDEYKRLTPVLEHVVAAYRRPLPVAELARRAGLSPSQLQREFRRLFGMSVGDYILRLRLVMARRWLRTTTDAVGRIAIDCGFYDQAHFTRAFKKHTGQTPLEFRRHGL
;
A
#
# COMPACT_ATOMS: atom_id res chain seq x y z
N MET A 1 -27.22 6.61 20.26
CA MET A 1 -26.22 5.99 19.41
C MET A 1 -25.58 4.85 20.18
N PRO A 2 -25.54 3.61 19.68
CA PRO A 2 -24.83 2.52 20.35
C PRO A 2 -23.36 2.89 20.48
N ARG A 3 -22.80 2.69 21.64
CA ARG A 3 -21.40 2.95 21.96
C ARG A 3 -20.56 1.94 21.17
N ALA A 4 -19.56 2.40 20.41
CA ALA A 4 -18.64 1.49 19.71
C ALA A 4 -18.07 0.49 20.73
N PRO A 5 -18.02 -0.83 20.41
CA PRO A 5 -17.46 -1.83 21.30
C PRO A 5 -15.99 -1.49 21.59
N SER A 6 -15.56 -1.74 22.84
CA SER A 6 -14.15 -1.54 23.18
C SER A 6 -13.25 -2.48 22.36
N PRO A 7 -12.00 -2.10 22.04
CA PRO A 7 -11.07 -2.97 21.30
C PRO A 7 -10.94 -4.37 21.88
N SER A 8 -11.02 -4.52 23.21
CA SER A 8 -11.01 -5.81 23.90
C SER A 8 -12.16 -6.72 23.50
N THR A 9 -13.37 -6.17 23.34
CA THR A 9 -14.57 -6.95 22.99
C THR A 9 -14.48 -7.58 21.60
N LEU A 10 -13.75 -6.94 20.68
CA LEU A 10 -13.53 -7.42 19.33
C LEU A 10 -12.55 -8.61 19.31
N LEU A 11 -11.49 -8.53 20.13
CA LEU A 11 -10.47 -9.58 20.23
C LEU A 11 -10.94 -10.79 20.98
N ASP A 12 -11.82 -10.64 21.98
CA ASP A 12 -12.37 -11.74 22.78
C ASP A 12 -13.17 -12.75 21.94
N ARG A 13 -13.57 -12.37 20.74
CA ARG A 13 -14.39 -13.20 19.84
C ARG A 13 -13.61 -13.92 18.75
N VAL A 14 -12.43 -13.43 18.43
CA VAL A 14 -11.50 -14.13 17.57
C VAL A 14 -10.55 -14.85 18.52
N ALA A 15 -10.63 -16.20 18.58
CA ALA A 15 -9.76 -16.96 19.46
C ALA A 15 -8.31 -16.45 19.32
N PRO A 16 -7.70 -15.85 20.35
CA PRO A 16 -6.39 -15.21 20.25
C PRO A 16 -5.34 -16.12 19.62
N GLN A 17 -5.40 -17.42 19.93
CA GLN A 17 -4.48 -18.44 19.40
C GLN A 17 -4.58 -18.61 17.88
N VAL A 18 -5.75 -18.39 17.27
CA VAL A 18 -5.89 -18.44 15.80
C VAL A 18 -5.19 -17.26 15.15
N LEU A 19 -5.22 -16.09 15.79
CA LEU A 19 -4.50 -14.92 15.30
C LEU A 19 -2.98 -15.08 15.46
N ASP A 20 -2.52 -15.73 16.54
CA ASP A 20 -1.10 -16.00 16.77
C ASP A 20 -0.49 -16.93 15.69
N LEU A 21 -1.30 -17.76 15.02
CA LEU A 21 -0.82 -18.55 13.89
C LEU A 21 -0.31 -17.68 12.72
N PHE A 22 -0.80 -16.45 12.59
CA PHE A 22 -0.32 -15.54 11.55
C PHE A 22 1.09 -15.00 11.82
N ASP A 23 1.59 -15.06 13.06
CA ASP A 23 2.98 -14.72 13.37
C ASP A 23 3.98 -15.77 12.82
N ALA A 24 3.51 -17.00 12.58
CA ALA A 24 4.28 -18.04 11.89
C ALA A 24 4.35 -17.85 10.36
N LEU A 25 3.66 -16.84 9.80
CA LEU A 25 3.58 -16.56 8.37
C LEU A 25 4.28 -15.23 8.05
N PRO A 26 5.59 -15.22 7.77
CA PRO A 26 6.38 -13.99 7.64
C PRO A 26 5.96 -13.10 6.47
N ASP A 27 5.30 -13.67 5.45
CA ASP A 27 4.85 -12.96 4.26
C ASP A 27 3.36 -12.59 4.29
N VAL A 28 2.66 -12.84 5.40
CA VAL A 28 1.25 -12.53 5.57
C VAL A 28 1.09 -11.48 6.66
N HIS A 29 0.74 -10.26 6.27
CA HIS A 29 0.58 -9.13 7.17
C HIS A 29 -0.89 -9.06 7.62
N LEU A 30 -1.17 -9.49 8.87
CA LEU A 30 -2.48 -9.46 9.48
C LEU A 30 -2.74 -8.11 10.15
N PHE A 31 -3.95 -7.60 10.00
CA PHE A 31 -4.47 -6.47 10.78
C PHE A 31 -5.94 -6.68 11.14
N VAL A 32 -6.32 -6.17 12.31
CA VAL A 32 -7.70 -6.08 12.77
C VAL A 32 -7.97 -4.62 13.12
N LYS A 33 -9.12 -4.11 12.70
CA LYS A 33 -9.54 -2.73 12.96
C LYS A 33 -10.97 -2.66 13.50
N ASP A 34 -11.23 -1.64 14.31
CA ASP A 34 -12.57 -1.31 14.81
C ASP A 34 -13.43 -0.61 13.74
N CYS A 35 -14.64 -0.20 14.12
CA CYS A 35 -15.59 0.49 13.25
C CYS A 35 -15.12 1.88 12.79
N GLU A 36 -14.16 2.48 13.47
CA GLU A 36 -13.52 3.74 13.12
C GLU A 36 -12.24 3.55 12.29
N SER A 37 -11.97 2.32 11.82
CA SER A 37 -10.75 1.94 11.08
C SER A 37 -9.46 2.12 11.90
N ARG A 38 -9.51 2.06 13.23
CA ARG A 38 -8.34 2.07 14.10
C ARG A 38 -7.81 0.66 14.27
N PHE A 39 -6.50 0.51 14.23
CA PHE A 39 -5.87 -0.78 14.48
C PHE A 39 -6.11 -1.24 15.92
N VAL A 40 -6.60 -2.45 16.09
CA VAL A 40 -6.78 -3.12 17.39
C VAL A 40 -5.86 -4.33 17.54
N ARG A 41 -5.37 -4.88 16.43
CA ARG A 41 -4.34 -5.91 16.39
C ARG A 41 -3.63 -5.92 15.05
N VAL A 42 -2.34 -6.25 15.09
CA VAL A 42 -1.50 -6.57 13.93
C VAL A 42 -0.57 -7.72 14.30
N ASN A 43 0.01 -8.40 13.30
CA ASN A 43 1.03 -9.43 13.53
C ASN A 43 2.46 -8.89 13.32
N GLU A 44 3.47 -9.69 13.65
CA GLU A 44 4.89 -9.34 13.52
C GLU A 44 5.28 -8.94 12.09
N ALA A 45 4.72 -9.63 11.08
CA ALA A 45 4.97 -9.27 9.68
C ALA A 45 4.47 -7.85 9.35
N TRP A 46 3.29 -7.47 9.87
CA TRP A 46 2.76 -6.11 9.70
C TRP A 46 3.64 -5.06 10.39
N LEU A 47 4.11 -5.34 11.61
CA LEU A 47 5.03 -4.46 12.36
C LEU A 47 6.31 -4.24 11.57
N SER A 48 6.91 -5.30 11.06
CA SER A 48 8.13 -5.24 10.24
C SER A 48 7.92 -4.42 8.96
N LEU A 49 6.80 -4.60 8.26
CA LEU A 49 6.47 -3.84 7.05
C LEU A 49 6.41 -2.33 7.32
N HIS A 50 5.87 -1.92 8.46
CA HIS A 50 5.68 -0.51 8.83
C HIS A 50 6.78 0.06 9.71
N GLY A 51 7.80 -0.74 10.07
CA GLY A 51 8.92 -0.32 10.90
C GLY A 51 8.53 0.01 12.35
N CYS A 52 7.49 -0.64 12.86
CA CYS A 52 7.03 -0.49 14.24
C CYS A 52 7.89 -1.31 15.20
N GLY A 53 8.25 -0.72 16.33
CA GLY A 53 9.10 -1.36 17.33
C GLY A 53 8.35 -2.27 18.31
N SER A 54 7.02 -2.19 18.38
CA SER A 54 6.19 -3.01 19.27
C SER A 54 4.76 -3.12 18.79
N ALA A 55 4.06 -4.18 19.22
CA ALA A 55 2.66 -4.41 18.92
C ALA A 55 1.72 -3.33 19.50
N ALA A 56 2.14 -2.61 20.53
CA ALA A 56 1.34 -1.54 21.15
C ALA A 56 1.35 -0.25 20.31
N GLU A 57 2.37 -0.05 19.49
CA GLU A 57 2.55 1.19 18.73
C GLU A 57 1.42 1.51 17.75
N PRO A 58 0.89 0.56 16.97
CA PRO A 58 -0.20 0.81 16.03
C PRO A 58 -1.59 0.89 16.67
N LEU A 59 -1.76 0.45 17.92
CA LEU A 59 -3.07 0.40 18.54
C LEU A 59 -3.73 1.78 18.64
N GLY A 60 -4.96 1.88 18.19
CA GLY A 60 -5.75 3.12 18.16
C GLY A 60 -5.39 4.08 17.02
N LYS A 61 -4.29 3.84 16.30
CA LYS A 61 -3.92 4.59 15.08
C LYS A 61 -4.70 4.09 13.87
N THR A 62 -4.65 4.85 12.78
CA THR A 62 -5.31 4.56 11.50
C THR A 62 -4.30 4.48 10.37
N ASP A 63 -4.75 4.16 9.15
CA ASP A 63 -3.88 4.18 7.96
C ASP A 63 -3.25 5.55 7.70
N TYR A 64 -3.86 6.64 8.18
CA TYR A 64 -3.29 7.99 8.02
C TYR A 64 -1.99 8.21 8.78
N ASP A 65 -1.72 7.40 9.81
CA ASP A 65 -0.49 7.47 10.59
C ASP A 65 0.70 6.80 9.90
N TYR A 66 0.42 5.92 8.91
CA TYR A 66 1.43 5.09 8.24
C TYR A 66 1.55 5.36 6.74
N HIS A 67 0.53 5.95 6.12
CA HIS A 67 0.46 6.11 4.66
C HIS A 67 0.20 7.54 4.24
N PRO A 68 0.63 7.94 3.03
CA PRO A 68 0.25 9.22 2.46
C PRO A 68 -1.28 9.40 2.43
N PRO A 69 -1.80 10.61 2.69
CA PRO A 69 -3.24 10.85 2.88
C PRO A 69 -4.13 10.27 1.76
N ALA A 70 -3.69 10.33 0.51
CA ALA A 70 -4.47 9.81 -0.61
C ALA A 70 -4.62 8.28 -0.60
N LEU A 71 -3.60 7.54 -0.17
CA LEU A 71 -3.65 6.08 -0.01
C LEU A 71 -4.44 5.71 1.25
N ALA A 72 -4.17 6.38 2.36
CA ALA A 72 -4.91 6.17 3.61
C ALA A 72 -6.41 6.36 3.42
N ALA A 73 -6.83 7.43 2.71
CA ALA A 73 -8.23 7.68 2.39
C ALA A 73 -8.86 6.53 1.57
N GLN A 74 -8.12 5.95 0.63
CA GLN A 74 -8.58 4.80 -0.14
C GLN A 74 -8.79 3.58 0.77
N TYR A 75 -7.82 3.26 1.64
CA TYR A 75 -7.88 2.11 2.54
C TYR A 75 -9.05 2.22 3.53
N VAL A 76 -9.24 3.38 4.13
CA VAL A 76 -10.36 3.66 5.04
C VAL A 76 -11.71 3.63 4.30
N ALA A 77 -11.77 4.10 3.05
CA ALA A 77 -12.99 4.00 2.25
C ALA A 77 -13.37 2.55 1.94
N GLU A 78 -12.38 1.69 1.70
CA GLU A 78 -12.59 0.25 1.52
C GLU A 78 -13.03 -0.43 2.81
N ASP A 79 -12.41 -0.11 3.96
CA ASP A 79 -12.82 -0.60 5.28
C ASP A 79 -14.30 -0.30 5.52
N ARG A 80 -14.69 0.96 5.33
CA ARG A 80 -16.10 1.41 5.46
C ARG A 80 -17.03 0.71 4.48
N ARG A 81 -16.57 0.39 3.26
CA ARG A 81 -17.36 -0.36 2.28
C ARG A 81 -17.63 -1.79 2.77
N VAL A 82 -16.60 -2.47 3.30
CA VAL A 82 -16.72 -3.82 3.86
C VAL A 82 -17.67 -3.82 5.04
N MET A 83 -17.48 -2.89 5.99
CA MET A 83 -18.34 -2.76 7.16
C MET A 83 -19.80 -2.47 6.80
N ARG A 84 -20.05 -1.54 5.89
CA ARG A 84 -21.43 -1.20 5.47
C ARG A 84 -22.13 -2.30 4.69
N SER A 85 -21.38 -3.03 3.86
CA SER A 85 -21.98 -4.09 3.04
C SER A 85 -22.12 -5.43 3.76
N GLY A 86 -21.38 -5.63 4.85
CA GLY A 86 -21.24 -6.93 5.52
C GLY A 86 -20.64 -8.02 4.63
N ARG A 87 -19.98 -7.63 3.52
CA ARG A 87 -19.43 -8.57 2.52
C ARG A 87 -17.93 -8.48 2.45
N PRO A 88 -17.24 -9.63 2.30
CA PRO A 88 -15.79 -9.65 2.11
C PRO A 88 -15.33 -8.86 0.87
N LEU A 89 -14.19 -8.18 1.00
CA LEU A 89 -13.37 -7.73 -0.10
C LEU A 89 -12.24 -8.74 -0.27
N ARG A 90 -12.09 -9.33 -1.47
CA ARG A 90 -11.08 -10.37 -1.72
C ARG A 90 -10.09 -9.93 -2.78
N ASP A 91 -8.82 -10.25 -2.53
CA ASP A 91 -7.71 -10.15 -3.48
C ASP A 91 -7.64 -8.80 -4.23
N GLN A 92 -7.92 -7.71 -3.50
CA GLN A 92 -7.77 -6.36 -4.03
C GLN A 92 -6.27 -6.03 -4.09
N ALA A 93 -5.78 -5.63 -5.25
CA ALA A 93 -4.38 -5.23 -5.37
C ALA A 93 -4.13 -3.87 -4.71
N TRP A 94 -3.14 -3.85 -3.83
CA TRP A 94 -2.70 -2.66 -3.12
C TRP A 94 -1.22 -2.40 -3.38
N LEU A 95 -0.89 -1.13 -3.57
CA LEU A 95 0.49 -0.67 -3.56
C LEU A 95 0.81 -0.16 -2.16
N VAL A 96 1.51 -0.95 -1.37
CA VAL A 96 1.92 -0.59 -0.02
C VAL A 96 3.40 -0.27 -0.02
N ALA A 97 3.76 0.90 0.51
CA ALA A 97 5.16 1.23 0.75
C ALA A 97 5.61 0.59 2.07
N ASP A 98 6.73 -0.11 2.06
CA ASP A 98 7.37 -0.59 3.28
C ASP A 98 7.96 0.58 4.09
N HIS A 99 8.54 0.28 5.26
CA HIS A 99 9.16 1.29 6.14
C HIS A 99 10.33 2.03 5.48
N GLU A 100 10.98 1.45 4.45
CA GLU A 100 11.99 2.11 3.62
C GLU A 100 11.37 2.94 2.50
N GLY A 101 10.06 2.88 2.34
CA GLY A 101 9.30 3.58 1.32
C GLY A 101 9.35 2.90 -0.05
N LEU A 102 9.76 1.62 -0.13
CA LEU A 102 9.71 0.84 -1.36
C LEU A 102 8.27 0.37 -1.61
N PRO A 103 7.64 0.72 -2.73
CA PRO A 103 6.31 0.24 -3.04
C PRO A 103 6.39 -1.23 -3.44
N GLN A 104 5.63 -2.05 -2.74
CA GLN A 104 5.41 -3.44 -3.09
C GLN A 104 3.94 -3.69 -3.36
N TRP A 105 3.68 -4.61 -4.25
CA TRP A 105 2.32 -5.03 -4.54
C TRP A 105 1.88 -6.12 -3.59
N TYR A 106 0.71 -5.91 -3.03
CA TYR A 106 0.04 -6.87 -2.15
C TYR A 106 -1.36 -7.17 -2.66
N LEU A 107 -1.82 -8.38 -2.41
CA LEU A 107 -3.23 -8.72 -2.45
C LEU A 107 -3.81 -8.54 -1.06
N CYS A 108 -4.79 -7.66 -0.96
CA CYS A 108 -5.53 -7.39 0.26
C CYS A 108 -6.85 -8.14 0.26
N THR A 109 -7.10 -8.90 1.31
CA THR A 109 -8.43 -9.47 1.61
C THR A 109 -8.89 -8.90 2.93
N LYS A 110 -10.14 -8.42 2.98
CA LYS A 110 -10.78 -7.88 4.19
C LYS A 110 -12.09 -8.60 4.43
N LEU A 111 -12.32 -9.01 5.67
CA LEU A 111 -13.54 -9.65 6.13
C LEU A 111 -14.23 -8.76 7.17
N PRO A 112 -15.56 -8.59 7.13
CA PRO A 112 -16.28 -7.96 8.22
C PRO A 112 -16.27 -8.88 9.45
N LEU A 113 -16.13 -8.28 10.62
CA LEU A 113 -16.27 -8.96 11.90
C LEU A 113 -17.66 -8.64 12.45
N PHE A 114 -18.34 -9.66 12.95
CA PHE A 114 -19.69 -9.52 13.47
C PHE A 114 -19.73 -9.78 14.97
N ASP A 115 -20.55 -9.02 15.63
CA ASP A 115 -20.93 -9.23 17.02
C ASP A 115 -21.92 -10.42 17.16
N ALA A 116 -22.20 -10.81 18.40
CA ALA A 116 -23.10 -11.93 18.67
C ALA A 116 -24.54 -11.67 18.22
N ASP A 117 -24.93 -10.40 18.12
CA ASP A 117 -26.21 -9.95 17.60
C ASP A 117 -26.22 -9.78 16.05
N GLY A 118 -25.11 -10.10 15.39
CA GLY A 118 -24.97 -9.98 13.94
C GLY A 118 -24.60 -8.57 13.45
N THR A 119 -24.36 -7.62 14.35
CA THR A 119 -23.92 -6.27 13.98
C THR A 119 -22.41 -6.29 13.61
N VAL A 120 -22.02 -5.52 12.59
CA VAL A 120 -20.61 -5.40 12.21
C VAL A 120 -19.87 -4.60 13.28
N SER A 121 -18.83 -5.20 13.87
CA SER A 121 -18.01 -4.63 14.95
C SER A 121 -16.61 -4.19 14.48
N GLY A 122 -16.26 -4.44 13.22
CA GLY A 122 -14.98 -4.06 12.65
C GLY A 122 -14.63 -4.90 11.43
N ILE A 123 -13.34 -4.95 11.13
CA ILE A 123 -12.80 -5.78 10.04
C ILE A 123 -11.55 -6.53 10.49
N ALA A 124 -11.31 -7.71 9.90
CA ALA A 124 -10.01 -8.34 9.84
C ALA A 124 -9.51 -8.37 8.41
N GLY A 125 -8.23 -8.15 8.20
CA GLY A 125 -7.65 -8.17 6.88
C GLY A 125 -6.25 -8.76 6.86
N ILE A 126 -5.87 -9.27 5.69
CA ILE A 126 -4.52 -9.72 5.40
C ILE A 126 -3.99 -9.04 4.14
N LEU A 127 -2.69 -8.75 4.16
CA LEU A 127 -1.91 -8.44 2.96
C LEU A 127 -0.96 -9.61 2.72
N ARG A 128 -0.84 -10.04 1.48
CA ARG A 128 0.14 -11.04 1.04
C ARG A 128 0.83 -10.54 -0.22
N PRO A 129 2.14 -10.80 -0.42
CA PRO A 129 2.84 -10.38 -1.62
C PRO A 129 2.12 -10.85 -2.89
N PHE A 130 2.11 -10.00 -3.89
CA PHE A 130 1.38 -10.27 -5.13
C PHE A 130 2.03 -11.42 -5.94
N ASP A 131 3.35 -11.55 -5.88
CA ASP A 131 4.16 -12.58 -6.53
C ASP A 131 3.99 -13.97 -5.91
N GLN A 132 3.73 -14.03 -4.59
CA GLN A 132 3.54 -15.29 -3.86
C GLN A 132 2.09 -15.78 -3.84
N ALA A 133 1.18 -15.05 -4.45
CA ALA A 133 -0.25 -15.35 -4.45
C ALA A 133 -0.64 -16.60 -5.27
N GLY A 134 0.33 -17.41 -5.69
CA GLY A 134 0.17 -18.72 -6.36
C GLY A 134 -0.57 -18.70 -7.70
N LYS A 135 -1.47 -17.75 -7.92
CA LYS A 135 -2.09 -17.39 -9.21
C LYS A 135 -2.47 -15.93 -9.12
N THR A 136 -1.82 -15.09 -9.91
CA THR A 136 -2.32 -13.73 -10.16
C THR A 136 -3.79 -13.82 -10.53
N PRO A 137 -4.72 -13.16 -9.82
CA PRO A 137 -6.13 -13.17 -10.20
C PRO A 137 -6.28 -12.77 -11.67
N ASP A 138 -7.19 -13.41 -12.38
CA ASP A 138 -7.32 -13.25 -13.84
C ASP A 138 -7.43 -11.79 -14.27
N GLU A 139 -8.04 -10.95 -13.44
CA GLU A 139 -8.16 -9.52 -13.68
C GLU A 139 -6.82 -8.75 -13.69
N TYR A 140 -5.79 -9.26 -12.98
CA TYR A 140 -4.46 -8.63 -12.95
C TYR A 140 -3.47 -9.24 -13.94
N LYS A 141 -3.70 -10.47 -14.41
CA LYS A 141 -2.80 -11.18 -15.33
C LYS A 141 -2.41 -10.35 -16.55
N ARG A 142 -3.38 -9.58 -17.06
CA ARG A 142 -3.16 -8.71 -18.22
C ARG A 142 -2.23 -7.55 -17.91
N LEU A 143 -2.20 -7.04 -16.69
CA LEU A 143 -1.37 -5.91 -16.28
C LEU A 143 -0.02 -6.34 -15.69
N THR A 144 0.15 -7.61 -15.30
CA THR A 144 1.41 -8.13 -14.77
C THR A 144 2.62 -7.78 -15.64
N PRO A 145 2.61 -8.02 -16.99
CA PRO A 145 3.74 -7.65 -17.84
C PRO A 145 4.02 -6.14 -17.87
N VAL A 146 2.99 -5.30 -17.64
CA VAL A 146 3.16 -3.84 -17.54
C VAL A 146 3.86 -3.48 -16.23
N LEU A 147 3.42 -4.05 -15.10
CA LEU A 147 4.00 -3.79 -13.79
C LEU A 147 5.47 -4.22 -13.72
N GLU A 148 5.75 -5.44 -14.16
CA GLU A 148 7.12 -5.97 -14.25
C GLU A 148 8.01 -5.07 -15.11
N HIS A 149 7.51 -4.67 -16.28
CA HIS A 149 8.28 -3.80 -17.16
C HIS A 149 8.52 -2.41 -16.55
N VAL A 150 7.54 -1.83 -15.88
CA VAL A 150 7.70 -0.54 -15.21
C VAL A 150 8.74 -0.63 -14.11
N VAL A 151 8.73 -1.68 -13.29
CA VAL A 151 9.75 -1.92 -12.24
C VAL A 151 11.15 -2.10 -12.85
N ALA A 152 11.27 -2.86 -13.93
CA ALA A 152 12.55 -3.10 -14.58
C ALA A 152 13.12 -1.87 -15.32
N ALA A 153 12.25 -1.00 -15.83
CA ALA A 153 12.62 0.07 -16.75
C ALA A 153 12.24 1.50 -16.30
N TYR A 154 11.86 1.71 -15.01
CA TYR A 154 11.38 3.01 -14.50
C TYR A 154 12.33 4.18 -14.74
N ARG A 155 13.63 3.90 -14.89
CA ARG A 155 14.67 4.92 -15.17
C ARG A 155 14.56 5.53 -16.56
N ARG A 156 13.87 4.86 -17.49
CA ARG A 156 13.72 5.27 -18.89
C ARG A 156 12.36 5.92 -19.12
N PRO A 157 12.19 6.64 -20.24
CA PRO A 157 10.86 7.02 -20.71
C PRO A 157 10.00 5.75 -20.91
N LEU A 158 8.78 5.77 -20.40
CA LEU A 158 7.82 4.68 -20.50
C LEU A 158 6.53 5.20 -21.18
N PRO A 159 6.48 5.24 -22.51
CA PRO A 159 5.29 5.68 -23.24
C PRO A 159 4.10 4.78 -22.95
N VAL A 160 2.95 5.38 -22.62
CA VAL A 160 1.72 4.63 -22.31
C VAL A 160 1.32 3.69 -23.46
N ALA A 161 1.59 4.09 -24.72
CA ALA A 161 1.32 3.26 -25.88
C ALA A 161 2.16 1.95 -25.89
N GLU A 162 3.41 2.00 -25.44
CA GLU A 162 4.25 0.80 -25.30
C GLU A 162 3.72 -0.11 -24.22
N LEU A 163 3.40 0.46 -23.05
CA LEU A 163 2.85 -0.29 -21.92
C LEU A 163 1.51 -0.96 -22.28
N ALA A 164 0.66 -0.25 -23.03
CA ALA A 164 -0.61 -0.78 -23.51
C ALA A 164 -0.43 -1.99 -24.45
N ARG A 165 0.52 -1.91 -25.36
CA ARG A 165 0.85 -3.07 -26.25
C ARG A 165 1.27 -4.31 -25.47
N ARG A 166 2.03 -4.16 -24.38
CA ARG A 166 2.44 -5.28 -23.52
C ARG A 166 1.26 -5.99 -22.85
N ALA A 167 0.19 -5.23 -22.58
CA ALA A 167 -1.05 -5.77 -22.01
C ALA A 167 -2.05 -6.24 -23.07
N GLY A 168 -1.77 -6.08 -24.36
CA GLY A 168 -2.75 -6.31 -25.43
C GLY A 168 -3.95 -5.35 -25.37
N LEU A 169 -3.71 -4.10 -24.95
CA LEU A 169 -4.73 -3.07 -24.75
C LEU A 169 -4.44 -1.82 -25.59
N SER A 170 -5.48 -1.03 -25.85
CA SER A 170 -5.29 0.36 -26.28
C SER A 170 -4.83 1.24 -25.11
N PRO A 171 -4.18 2.41 -25.35
CA PRO A 171 -3.79 3.33 -24.29
C PRO A 171 -4.94 3.72 -23.37
N SER A 172 -6.12 3.97 -23.91
CA SER A 172 -7.32 4.34 -23.13
C SER A 172 -7.83 3.17 -22.27
N GLN A 173 -7.79 1.96 -22.80
CA GLN A 173 -8.16 0.76 -22.05
C GLN A 173 -7.17 0.52 -20.89
N LEU A 174 -5.86 0.63 -21.14
CA LEU A 174 -4.85 0.50 -20.10
C LEU A 174 -5.09 1.51 -18.97
N GLN A 175 -5.32 2.78 -19.29
CA GLN A 175 -5.58 3.82 -18.29
C GLN A 175 -6.84 3.54 -17.46
N ARG A 176 -7.90 3.04 -18.10
CA ARG A 176 -9.15 2.69 -17.42
C ARG A 176 -8.96 1.50 -16.49
N GLU A 177 -8.32 0.42 -16.97
CA GLU A 177 -8.03 -0.77 -16.17
C GLU A 177 -7.12 -0.43 -14.99
N PHE A 178 -6.11 0.38 -15.21
CA PHE A 178 -5.17 0.79 -14.16
C PHE A 178 -5.88 1.60 -13.07
N ARG A 179 -6.74 2.56 -13.44
CA ARG A 179 -7.56 3.30 -12.47
C ARG A 179 -8.53 2.40 -11.72
N ARG A 180 -9.16 1.45 -12.42
CA ARG A 180 -10.10 0.51 -11.81
C ARG A 180 -9.43 -0.37 -10.76
N LEU A 181 -8.23 -0.91 -11.07
CA LEU A 181 -7.52 -1.88 -10.23
C LEU A 181 -6.67 -1.21 -9.15
N PHE A 182 -6.05 -0.07 -9.44
CA PHE A 182 -5.05 0.55 -8.58
C PHE A 182 -5.45 1.95 -8.08
N GLY A 183 -6.62 2.44 -8.44
CA GLY A 183 -7.10 3.77 -8.01
C GLY A 183 -6.26 4.95 -8.54
N MET A 184 -5.31 4.71 -9.46
CA MET A 184 -4.40 5.73 -9.97
C MET A 184 -4.12 5.55 -11.46
N SER A 185 -3.55 6.57 -12.12
CA SER A 185 -3.09 6.43 -13.50
C SER A 185 -1.76 5.66 -13.58
N VAL A 186 -1.46 5.10 -14.76
CA VAL A 186 -0.13 4.49 -15.03
C VAL A 186 1.00 5.49 -14.81
N GLY A 187 0.79 6.76 -15.20
CA GLY A 187 1.77 7.82 -15.00
C GLY A 187 2.03 8.12 -13.51
N ASP A 188 0.97 8.14 -12.70
CA ASP A 188 1.09 8.33 -11.24
C ASP A 188 1.85 7.16 -10.60
N TYR A 189 1.58 5.94 -11.04
CA TYR A 189 2.32 4.76 -10.58
C TYR A 189 3.81 4.86 -10.88
N ILE A 190 4.18 5.17 -12.13
CA ILE A 190 5.58 5.35 -12.53
C ILE A 190 6.24 6.45 -11.71
N LEU A 191 5.54 7.58 -11.53
CA LEU A 191 6.06 8.71 -10.74
C LEU A 191 6.31 8.30 -9.28
N ARG A 192 5.37 7.60 -8.66
CA ARG A 192 5.52 7.11 -7.28
C ARG A 192 6.69 6.17 -7.14
N LEU A 193 6.84 5.19 -8.04
CA LEU A 193 7.99 4.28 -8.05
C LEU A 193 9.32 5.04 -8.13
N ARG A 194 9.42 6.02 -9.04
CA ARG A 194 10.61 6.87 -9.17
C ARG A 194 10.93 7.63 -7.90
N LEU A 195 9.91 8.19 -7.24
CA LEU A 195 10.08 8.94 -5.99
C LEU A 195 10.55 8.04 -4.85
N VAL A 196 10.05 6.83 -4.76
CA VAL A 196 10.48 5.85 -3.76
C VAL A 196 11.94 5.46 -3.98
N MET A 197 12.31 5.14 -5.21
CA MET A 197 13.70 4.83 -5.53
C MET A 197 14.62 6.02 -5.24
N ALA A 198 14.17 7.25 -5.52
CA ALA A 198 14.93 8.46 -5.20
C ALA A 198 15.09 8.65 -3.67
N ARG A 199 14.05 8.38 -2.87
CA ARG A 199 14.15 8.42 -1.40
C ARG A 199 15.21 7.46 -0.88
N ARG A 200 15.25 6.23 -1.40
CA ARG A 200 16.29 5.26 -1.05
C ARG A 200 17.68 5.81 -1.36
N TRP A 201 17.92 6.29 -2.59
CA TRP A 201 19.22 6.84 -2.99
C TRP A 201 19.62 8.06 -2.17
N LEU A 202 18.68 8.94 -1.83
CA LEU A 202 18.94 10.09 -0.96
C LEU A 202 19.42 9.68 0.43
N ARG A 203 18.96 8.52 0.96
CA ARG A 203 19.36 7.99 2.27
C ARG A 203 20.65 7.18 2.23
N THR A 204 20.90 6.46 1.13
CA THR A 204 21.97 5.46 1.05
C THR A 204 23.21 5.94 0.29
N THR A 205 23.16 7.13 -0.35
CA THR A 205 24.26 7.67 -1.13
C THR A 205 24.50 9.15 -0.85
N THR A 206 25.70 9.62 -1.18
CA THR A 206 26.08 11.04 -1.15
C THR A 206 25.95 11.72 -2.51
N ASP A 207 25.39 11.02 -3.51
CA ASP A 207 25.25 11.52 -4.87
C ASP A 207 24.51 12.85 -4.95
N ALA A 208 24.89 13.70 -5.90
CA ALA A 208 24.23 14.97 -6.14
C ALA A 208 22.74 14.75 -6.45
N VAL A 209 21.89 15.61 -5.91
CA VAL A 209 20.41 15.53 -6.10
C VAL A 209 20.04 15.50 -7.57
N GLY A 210 20.76 16.27 -8.41
CA GLY A 210 20.56 16.27 -9.88
C GLY A 210 20.90 14.91 -10.52
N ARG A 211 21.93 14.23 -10.04
CA ARG A 211 22.31 12.90 -10.51
C ARG A 211 21.23 11.87 -10.13
N ILE A 212 20.80 11.88 -8.88
CA ILE A 212 19.69 11.01 -8.41
C ILE A 212 18.42 11.23 -9.24
N ALA A 213 18.11 12.50 -9.56
CA ALA A 213 16.95 12.82 -10.40
C ALA A 213 17.01 12.10 -11.76
N ILE A 214 18.13 12.21 -12.46
CA ILE A 214 18.33 11.58 -13.76
C ILE A 214 18.31 10.07 -13.65
N ASP A 215 19.05 9.50 -12.69
CA ASP A 215 19.14 8.07 -12.47
C ASP A 215 17.82 7.43 -12.02
N CYS A 216 16.91 8.22 -11.46
CA CYS A 216 15.54 7.79 -11.16
C CYS A 216 14.53 8.06 -12.28
N GLY A 217 14.99 8.55 -13.45
CA GLY A 217 14.16 8.75 -14.65
C GLY A 217 13.37 10.05 -14.69
N PHE A 218 13.74 11.06 -13.88
CA PHE A 218 13.19 12.40 -14.02
C PHE A 218 13.88 13.15 -15.17
N TYR A 219 13.17 14.07 -15.79
CA TYR A 219 13.69 14.85 -16.89
C TYR A 219 14.85 15.77 -16.45
N ASP A 220 14.69 16.42 -15.31
CA ASP A 220 15.69 17.29 -14.70
C ASP A 220 15.51 17.37 -13.16
N GLN A 221 16.45 18.03 -12.50
CA GLN A 221 16.43 18.24 -11.05
C GLN A 221 15.24 19.10 -10.60
N ALA A 222 14.80 20.07 -11.40
CA ALA A 222 13.71 20.96 -11.04
C ALA A 222 12.37 20.21 -11.05
N HIS A 223 12.12 19.39 -12.07
CA HIS A 223 10.97 18.48 -12.14
C HIS A 223 10.97 17.52 -10.94
N PHE A 224 12.10 16.88 -10.67
CA PHE A 224 12.25 16.01 -9.52
C PHE A 224 11.94 16.71 -8.20
N THR A 225 12.55 17.88 -7.95
CA THR A 225 12.36 18.63 -6.70
C THR A 225 10.90 19.01 -6.48
N ARG A 226 10.20 19.49 -7.53
CA ARG A 226 8.78 19.82 -7.44
C ARG A 226 7.92 18.59 -7.14
N ALA A 227 8.15 17.48 -7.86
CA ALA A 227 7.42 16.24 -7.65
C ALA A 227 7.68 15.66 -6.26
N PHE A 228 8.94 15.64 -5.83
CA PHE A 228 9.34 15.12 -4.52
C PHE A 228 8.70 15.93 -3.39
N LYS A 229 8.80 17.27 -3.42
CA LYS A 229 8.18 18.15 -2.41
C LYS A 229 6.67 18.00 -2.37
N LYS A 230 6.02 17.89 -3.53
CA LYS A 230 4.56 17.67 -3.61
C LYS A 230 4.13 16.37 -2.92
N HIS A 231 4.93 15.30 -3.03
CA HIS A 231 4.58 13.99 -2.50
C HIS A 231 5.06 13.73 -1.07
N THR A 232 6.15 14.37 -0.63
CA THR A 232 6.76 14.12 0.69
C THR A 232 6.63 15.29 1.66
N GLY A 233 6.18 16.46 1.19
CA GLY A 233 6.14 17.70 1.96
C GLY A 233 7.49 18.41 2.07
N GLN A 234 8.60 17.77 1.70
CA GLN A 234 9.98 18.26 1.87
C GLN A 234 10.72 18.26 0.53
N THR A 235 11.73 19.12 0.39
CA THR A 235 12.66 19.03 -0.74
C THR A 235 13.61 17.82 -0.58
N PRO A 236 14.21 17.31 -1.67
CA PRO A 236 15.19 16.22 -1.60
C PRO A 236 16.37 16.52 -0.67
N LEU A 237 16.84 17.77 -0.60
CA LEU A 237 17.92 18.18 0.30
C LEU A 237 17.51 18.18 1.78
N GLU A 238 16.32 18.70 2.09
CA GLU A 238 15.74 18.64 3.43
C GLU A 238 15.56 17.19 3.87
N PHE A 239 15.01 16.35 3.01
CA PHE A 239 14.80 14.93 3.28
C PHE A 239 16.12 14.21 3.59
N ARG A 240 17.19 14.47 2.83
CA ARG A 240 18.52 13.90 3.08
C ARG A 240 19.08 14.30 4.44
N ARG A 241 18.91 15.57 4.86
CA ARG A 241 19.40 16.07 6.14
C ARG A 241 18.71 15.45 7.35
N HIS A 242 17.43 15.10 7.21
CA HIS A 242 16.64 14.49 8.30
C HIS A 242 16.75 12.95 8.33
N GLY A 243 17.36 12.33 7.33
CA GLY A 243 17.47 10.88 7.20
C GLY A 243 18.89 10.33 7.48
N LEU A 244 19.81 11.18 7.87
CA LEU A 244 21.14 10.88 8.42
C LEU A 244 21.14 11.19 9.91
#